data_aa8a6db1228b077ac529722224f5460f
#
_entry.id   aa8a6db1228b077ac529722224f5460f
#
_cell.length_a   1.000
_cell.length_b   1.000
_cell.length_c   1.000
_cell.angle_alpha   90.00
_cell.angle_beta   90.00
_cell.angle_gamma   90.00
#
_symmetry.space_group_name_H-M   'P 1'
#
loop_
_entity.id
_entity.type
_entity.pdbx_description
1 polymer ?
#
loop_
_entity_poly.entity_id
_entity_poly.type
_entity_poly.pdbx_seq_one_letter_code
_entity_poly.pdbx_strand_id
1 'polypeptide(L)'
;MQLLIGITPNMKDDQYNVAQIHSDIMEDLDAIPFILPYVEKEKTIDSVVTKLDGLYVTGGDDIDPTFFNEEPIEGLRYIIRKRDMFEQKLIQKMLQQNKPIFAICRGVQILNIATGGDMYQHIYGQIKKQLLQHEQCASRNHPSHFITIKEGTILYEMM
;
A
#
# COMPACT_ATOMS: atom_id res chain seq x y z
N MET A 1 -22.07 11.76 8.97
CA MET A 1 -22.11 10.56 8.08
C MET A 1 -20.71 9.98 8.12
N GLN A 2 -20.59 8.72 8.51
CA GLN A 2 -19.28 8.06 8.60
C GLN A 2 -18.69 7.86 7.20
N LEU A 3 -17.37 8.02 7.09
CA LEU A 3 -16.64 7.82 5.84
C LEU A 3 -16.42 6.32 5.59
N LEU A 4 -16.64 5.87 4.37
CA LEU A 4 -16.39 4.50 3.94
C LEU A 4 -14.96 4.38 3.38
N ILE A 5 -14.07 3.73 4.13
CA ILE A 5 -12.66 3.59 3.77
C ILE A 5 -12.39 2.17 3.27
N GLY A 6 -12.02 2.05 2.00
CA GLY A 6 -11.57 0.78 1.43
C GLY A 6 -10.20 0.39 1.95
N ILE A 7 -10.04 -0.85 2.40
CA ILE A 7 -8.77 -1.41 2.88
C ILE A 7 -8.36 -2.54 1.94
N THR A 8 -7.16 -2.44 1.34
CA THR A 8 -6.64 -3.53 0.51
C THR A 8 -6.00 -4.60 1.40
N PRO A 9 -6.48 -5.86 1.35
CA PRO A 9 -5.92 -6.95 2.15
C PRO A 9 -4.60 -7.47 1.57
N ASN A 10 -3.84 -8.24 2.35
CA ASN A 10 -2.89 -9.20 1.80
C ASN A 10 -3.61 -10.50 1.46
N MET A 11 -2.96 -11.44 0.78
CA MET A 11 -3.48 -12.77 0.50
C MET A 11 -2.45 -13.82 0.91
N LYS A 12 -2.90 -14.83 1.62
CA LYS A 12 -2.12 -16.00 1.97
C LYS A 12 -3.02 -17.23 1.93
N ASP A 13 -2.57 -18.30 1.31
CA ASP A 13 -3.31 -19.57 1.19
C ASP A 13 -4.74 -19.37 0.65
N ASP A 14 -4.89 -18.54 -0.40
CA ASP A 14 -6.18 -18.13 -1.00
C ASP A 14 -7.14 -17.40 -0.05
N GLN A 15 -6.64 -16.89 1.07
CA GLN A 15 -7.44 -16.14 2.04
C GLN A 15 -6.98 -14.69 2.12
N TYR A 16 -7.94 -13.77 2.20
CA TYR A 16 -7.65 -12.37 2.47
C TYR A 16 -7.28 -12.16 3.94
N ASN A 17 -6.16 -11.49 4.18
CA ASN A 17 -5.64 -11.23 5.51
C ASN A 17 -5.45 -9.73 5.72
N VAL A 18 -6.07 -9.21 6.77
CA VAL A 18 -5.89 -7.84 7.27
C VAL A 18 -5.64 -7.95 8.76
N ALA A 19 -4.59 -7.30 9.26
CA ALA A 19 -4.37 -7.26 10.70
C ALA A 19 -5.47 -6.43 11.38
N GLN A 20 -6.00 -6.91 12.49
CA GLN A 20 -7.12 -6.30 13.22
C GLN A 20 -6.88 -4.80 13.50
N ILE A 21 -5.66 -4.42 13.82
CA ILE A 21 -5.29 -3.03 14.10
C ILE A 21 -5.71 -2.04 13.00
N HIS A 22 -5.77 -2.47 11.73
CA HIS A 22 -6.19 -1.59 10.64
C HIS A 22 -7.68 -1.26 10.72
N SER A 23 -8.51 -2.20 11.17
CA SER A 23 -9.94 -1.95 11.42
C SER A 23 -10.16 -1.13 12.67
N ASP A 24 -9.42 -1.41 13.74
CA ASP A 24 -9.52 -0.70 15.02
C ASP A 24 -9.20 0.79 14.84
N ILE A 25 -8.14 1.13 14.08
CA ILE A 25 -7.79 2.52 13.78
C ILE A 25 -8.91 3.22 13.00
N MET A 26 -9.57 2.54 12.07
CA MET A 26 -10.68 3.15 11.32
C MET A 26 -11.88 3.42 12.22
N GLU A 27 -12.20 2.50 13.14
CA GLU A 27 -13.25 2.71 14.14
C GLU A 27 -12.92 3.87 15.08
N ASP A 28 -11.69 3.96 15.57
CA ASP A 28 -11.22 5.07 16.43
C ASP A 28 -11.33 6.43 15.73
N LEU A 29 -11.25 6.45 14.39
CA LEU A 29 -11.42 7.65 13.55
C LEU A 29 -12.88 7.86 13.10
N ASP A 30 -13.86 7.15 13.67
CA ASP A 30 -15.28 7.18 13.28
C ASP A 30 -15.50 6.91 11.77
N ALA A 31 -14.70 6.03 11.18
CA ALA A 31 -14.81 5.60 9.79
C ALA A 31 -15.25 4.13 9.69
N ILE A 32 -15.87 3.77 8.58
CA ILE A 32 -16.30 2.39 8.28
C ILE A 32 -15.18 1.68 7.52
N PRO A 33 -14.51 0.66 8.11
CA PRO A 33 -13.53 -0.15 7.39
C PRO A 33 -14.23 -1.12 6.43
N PHE A 34 -13.83 -1.10 5.17
CA PHE A 34 -14.36 -2.01 4.15
C PHE A 34 -13.23 -2.78 3.47
N ILE A 35 -13.08 -4.06 3.79
CA ILE A 35 -12.05 -4.91 3.19
C ILE A 35 -12.44 -5.21 1.74
N LEU A 36 -11.54 -4.88 0.81
CA LEU A 36 -11.77 -4.98 -0.63
C LEU A 36 -11.30 -6.33 -1.18
N PRO A 37 -12.18 -7.17 -1.71
CA PRO A 37 -11.73 -8.35 -2.46
C PRO A 37 -11.06 -7.91 -3.77
N TYR A 38 -10.07 -8.69 -4.25
CA TYR A 38 -9.45 -8.42 -5.54
C TYR A 38 -10.42 -8.76 -6.67
N VAL A 39 -10.84 -7.73 -7.39
CA VAL A 39 -11.73 -7.86 -8.54
C VAL A 39 -11.00 -7.42 -9.82
N GLU A 40 -11.33 -8.07 -10.93
CA GLU A 40 -10.64 -7.84 -12.20
C GLU A 40 -11.46 -6.99 -13.18
N LYS A 41 -12.80 -7.09 -13.07
CA LYS A 41 -13.71 -6.38 -13.98
C LYS A 41 -13.67 -4.88 -13.73
N GLU A 42 -13.33 -4.13 -14.74
CA GLU A 42 -13.18 -2.67 -14.67
C GLU A 42 -14.45 -1.98 -14.16
N LYS A 43 -15.62 -2.37 -14.67
CA LYS A 43 -16.91 -1.86 -14.18
C LYS A 43 -17.13 -2.08 -12.68
N THR A 44 -16.62 -3.20 -12.13
CA THR A 44 -16.71 -3.48 -10.70
C THR A 44 -15.78 -2.57 -9.91
N ILE A 45 -14.55 -2.34 -10.41
CA ILE A 45 -13.60 -1.40 -9.80
C ILE A 45 -14.19 0.01 -9.80
N ASP A 46 -14.79 0.46 -10.91
CA ASP A 46 -15.46 1.77 -11.01
C ASP A 46 -16.57 1.91 -9.97
N SER A 47 -17.36 0.85 -9.80
CA SER A 47 -18.45 0.85 -8.82
C SER A 47 -17.94 0.90 -7.38
N VAL A 48 -16.81 0.22 -7.09
CA VAL A 48 -16.13 0.28 -5.79
C VAL A 48 -15.62 1.71 -5.54
N VAL A 49 -14.85 2.26 -6.48
CA VAL A 49 -14.28 3.61 -6.37
C VAL A 49 -15.36 4.65 -6.13
N THR A 50 -16.50 4.56 -6.82
CA THR A 50 -17.60 5.50 -6.65
C THR A 50 -18.17 5.51 -5.22
N LYS A 51 -18.17 4.35 -4.56
CA LYS A 51 -18.75 4.18 -3.22
C LYS A 51 -17.81 4.55 -2.08
N LEU A 52 -16.49 4.45 -2.29
CA LEU A 52 -15.50 4.75 -1.28
C LEU A 52 -15.33 6.26 -1.10
N ASP A 53 -15.15 6.70 0.13
CA ASP A 53 -14.74 8.07 0.45
C ASP A 53 -13.21 8.19 0.50
N GLY A 54 -12.49 7.11 0.81
CA GLY A 54 -11.04 7.04 0.81
C GLY A 54 -10.51 5.62 0.62
N LEU A 55 -9.21 5.50 0.38
CA LEU A 55 -8.53 4.24 0.19
C LEU A 55 -7.33 4.12 1.14
N TYR A 56 -7.26 3.02 1.85
CA TYR A 56 -6.10 2.62 2.65
C TYR A 56 -5.40 1.42 2.02
N VAL A 57 -4.18 1.65 1.51
CA VAL A 57 -3.37 0.61 0.87
C VAL A 57 -2.38 0.05 1.88
N THR A 58 -2.56 -1.21 2.25
CA THR A 58 -1.77 -1.84 3.31
C THR A 58 -0.41 -2.35 2.85
N GLY A 59 0.43 -2.70 3.79
CA GLY A 59 1.70 -3.38 3.56
C GLY A 59 1.54 -4.82 3.05
N GLY A 60 2.65 -5.51 2.85
CA GLY A 60 2.67 -6.92 2.40
C GLY A 60 3.96 -7.32 1.73
N ASP A 61 3.87 -8.34 0.90
CA ASP A 61 4.97 -8.93 0.13
C ASP A 61 5.44 -8.01 -1.01
N ASP A 62 6.40 -8.47 -1.81
CA ASP A 62 6.96 -7.66 -2.90
C ASP A 62 5.95 -7.46 -4.06
N ILE A 63 6.31 -6.59 -5.00
CA ILE A 63 5.53 -6.27 -6.18
C ILE A 63 6.21 -6.88 -7.41
N ASP A 64 5.42 -7.39 -8.34
CA ASP A 64 5.89 -7.91 -9.62
C ASP A 64 6.62 -6.80 -10.41
N PRO A 65 7.93 -6.95 -10.67
CA PRO A 65 8.73 -5.91 -11.32
C PRO A 65 8.31 -5.61 -12.74
N THR A 66 7.55 -6.48 -13.39
CA THR A 66 7.02 -6.21 -14.73
C THR A 66 6.06 -5.01 -14.77
N PHE A 67 5.52 -4.58 -13.63
CA PHE A 67 4.70 -3.37 -13.53
C PHE A 67 5.49 -2.05 -13.66
N PHE A 68 6.81 -2.12 -13.50
CA PHE A 68 7.73 -0.99 -13.74
C PHE A 68 8.84 -1.32 -14.74
N ASN A 69 8.54 -2.25 -15.68
CA ASN A 69 9.38 -2.62 -16.83
C ASN A 69 10.75 -3.22 -16.47
N GLU A 70 10.83 -3.92 -15.36
CA GLU A 70 12.03 -4.65 -14.95
C GLU A 70 11.81 -6.16 -14.96
N GLU A 71 12.90 -6.91 -15.11
CA GLU A 71 12.94 -8.36 -14.91
C GLU A 71 13.17 -8.69 -13.43
N PRO A 72 12.63 -9.81 -12.91
CA PRO A 72 12.88 -10.25 -11.55
C PRO A 72 14.37 -10.50 -11.29
N ILE A 73 14.90 -9.96 -10.20
CA ILE A 73 16.29 -10.18 -9.79
C ILE A 73 16.38 -11.09 -8.55
N GLU A 74 17.57 -11.63 -8.31
CA GLU A 74 17.83 -12.37 -7.07
C GLU A 74 17.57 -11.49 -5.83
N GLY A 75 16.88 -12.06 -4.85
CA GLY A 75 16.47 -11.36 -3.63
C GLY A 75 15.04 -10.83 -3.67
N LEU A 76 14.36 -10.83 -4.83
CA LEU A 76 12.92 -10.61 -4.90
C LEU A 76 12.20 -11.75 -4.15
N ARG A 77 11.25 -11.39 -3.31
CA ARG A 77 10.47 -12.33 -2.50
C ARG A 77 9.16 -12.72 -3.19
N TYR A 78 8.21 -13.18 -2.40
CA TYR A 78 6.89 -13.58 -2.89
C TYR A 78 6.12 -12.39 -3.46
N ILE A 79 5.48 -12.58 -4.60
CA ILE A 79 4.64 -11.59 -5.27
C ILE A 79 3.21 -12.14 -5.41
N ILE A 80 2.23 -11.25 -5.34
CA ILE A 80 0.83 -11.57 -5.58
C ILE A 80 0.33 -10.73 -6.74
N ARG A 81 0.63 -11.16 -7.98
CA ARG A 81 0.32 -10.42 -9.19
C ARG A 81 -1.15 -9.95 -9.26
N LYS A 82 -2.08 -10.78 -8.78
CA LYS A 82 -3.51 -10.44 -8.76
C LYS A 82 -3.80 -9.24 -7.86
N ARG A 83 -3.09 -9.12 -6.73
CA ARG A 83 -3.13 -7.96 -5.84
C ARG A 83 -2.57 -6.72 -6.53
N ASP A 84 -1.39 -6.87 -7.15
CA ASP A 84 -0.72 -5.76 -7.82
C ASP A 84 -1.59 -5.15 -8.93
N MET A 85 -2.17 -6.00 -9.77
CA MET A 85 -3.10 -5.59 -10.84
C MET A 85 -4.32 -4.87 -10.30
N PHE A 86 -4.92 -5.39 -9.24
CA PHE A 86 -6.11 -4.80 -8.63
C PHE A 86 -5.78 -3.44 -7.99
N GLU A 87 -4.74 -3.38 -7.15
CA GLU A 87 -4.36 -2.16 -6.45
C GLU A 87 -3.91 -1.07 -7.42
N GLN A 88 -3.12 -1.40 -8.45
CA GLN A 88 -2.71 -0.42 -9.46
C GLN A 88 -3.91 0.25 -10.12
N LYS A 89 -4.89 -0.53 -10.60
CA LYS A 89 -6.10 -0.02 -11.23
C LYS A 89 -6.96 0.80 -10.26
N LEU A 90 -7.12 0.28 -9.04
CA LEU A 90 -7.90 0.94 -8.00
C LEU A 90 -7.30 2.31 -7.65
N ILE A 91 -6.00 2.38 -7.41
CA ILE A 91 -5.26 3.62 -7.11
C ILE A 91 -5.43 4.63 -8.24
N GLN A 92 -5.19 4.22 -9.49
CA GLN A 92 -5.34 5.10 -10.65
C GLN A 92 -6.74 5.71 -10.75
N LYS A 93 -7.78 4.92 -10.51
CA LYS A 93 -9.17 5.39 -10.54
C LYS A 93 -9.53 6.28 -9.35
N MET A 94 -9.00 6.00 -8.15
CA MET A 94 -9.15 6.88 -6.99
C MET A 94 -8.52 8.25 -7.25
N LEU A 95 -7.32 8.29 -7.83
CA LEU A 95 -6.63 9.53 -8.21
C LEU A 95 -7.40 10.30 -9.28
N GLN A 96 -7.92 9.62 -10.31
CA GLN A 96 -8.77 10.24 -11.35
C GLN A 96 -10.02 10.91 -10.78
N GLN A 97 -10.59 10.36 -9.69
CA GLN A 97 -11.73 10.94 -8.99
C GLN A 97 -11.33 11.88 -7.84
N ASN A 98 -10.04 12.20 -7.73
CA ASN A 98 -9.48 13.08 -6.69
C ASN A 98 -9.87 12.63 -5.26
N LYS A 99 -9.92 11.33 -5.02
CA LYS A 99 -10.24 10.74 -3.72
C LYS A 99 -8.96 10.49 -2.91
N PRO A 100 -9.00 10.68 -1.57
CA PRO A 100 -7.82 10.53 -0.72
C PRO A 100 -7.34 9.07 -0.68
N ILE A 101 -6.01 8.91 -0.69
CA ILE A 101 -5.33 7.63 -0.55
C ILE A 101 -4.31 7.75 0.56
N PHE A 102 -4.37 6.83 1.52
CA PHE A 102 -3.31 6.62 2.50
C PHE A 102 -2.64 5.27 2.24
N ALA A 103 -1.32 5.26 2.20
CA ALA A 103 -0.57 4.06 1.86
C ALA A 103 0.60 3.86 2.84
N ILE A 104 0.84 2.61 3.25
CA ILE A 104 1.94 2.27 4.15
C ILE A 104 2.78 1.12 3.59
N CYS A 105 4.12 1.15 3.85
CA CYS A 105 5.06 0.10 3.49
C CYS A 105 4.96 -0.26 2.00
N ARG A 106 4.62 -1.52 1.64
CA ARG A 106 4.37 -1.93 0.25
C ARG A 106 3.26 -1.08 -0.41
N GLY A 107 2.29 -0.59 0.35
CA GLY A 107 1.25 0.31 -0.17
C GLY A 107 1.83 1.58 -0.80
N VAL A 108 2.87 2.17 -0.22
CA VAL A 108 3.58 3.33 -0.80
C VAL A 108 4.28 2.94 -2.11
N GLN A 109 4.82 1.74 -2.17
CA GLN A 109 5.53 1.23 -3.35
C GLN A 109 4.56 1.06 -4.53
N ILE A 110 3.42 0.40 -4.33
CA ILE A 110 2.43 0.23 -5.41
C ILE A 110 1.77 1.57 -5.80
N LEU A 111 1.62 2.51 -4.86
CA LEU A 111 1.15 3.87 -5.16
C LEU A 111 2.13 4.59 -6.09
N ASN A 112 3.44 4.50 -5.81
CA ASN A 112 4.49 5.06 -6.66
C ASN A 112 4.45 4.44 -8.07
N ILE A 113 4.35 3.11 -8.16
CA ILE A 113 4.26 2.40 -9.45
C ILE A 113 2.98 2.79 -10.21
N ALA A 114 1.84 2.89 -9.54
CA ALA A 114 0.58 3.27 -10.15
C ALA A 114 0.58 4.69 -10.74
N THR A 115 1.49 5.54 -10.26
CA THR A 115 1.73 6.90 -10.76
C THR A 115 2.89 7.00 -11.77
N GLY A 116 3.46 5.87 -12.20
CA GLY A 116 4.51 5.81 -13.22
C GLY A 116 5.93 5.83 -12.66
N GLY A 117 6.11 5.66 -11.35
CA GLY A 117 7.42 5.49 -10.72
C GLY A 117 7.93 4.05 -10.80
N ASP A 118 9.14 3.86 -10.28
CA ASP A 118 9.82 2.58 -10.13
C ASP A 118 10.31 2.37 -8.70
N MET A 119 10.92 1.23 -8.40
CA MET A 119 11.45 0.92 -7.06
C MET A 119 12.63 -0.06 -7.13
N TYR A 120 13.45 -0.06 -6.10
CA TYR A 120 14.42 -1.12 -5.91
C TYR A 120 13.72 -2.42 -5.50
N GLN A 121 13.95 -3.51 -6.25
CA GLN A 121 13.41 -4.83 -5.92
C GLN A 121 14.08 -5.42 -4.68
N HIS A 122 15.39 -5.16 -4.50
CA HIS A 122 16.17 -5.63 -3.36
C HIS A 122 17.22 -4.59 -2.96
N ILE A 123 16.90 -3.76 -1.98
CA ILE A 123 17.72 -2.61 -1.59
C ILE A 123 19.16 -2.98 -1.22
N TYR A 124 19.37 -4.07 -0.50
CA TYR A 124 20.70 -4.50 -0.10
C TYR A 124 21.55 -5.07 -1.26
N GLY A 125 20.92 -5.59 -2.31
CA GLY A 125 21.61 -6.05 -3.51
C GLY A 125 21.89 -4.93 -4.52
N GLN A 126 20.98 -3.96 -4.63
CA GLN A 126 21.06 -2.91 -5.65
C GLN A 126 21.77 -1.65 -5.16
N ILE A 127 21.73 -1.35 -3.86
CA ILE A 127 22.34 -0.14 -3.28
C ILE A 127 23.67 -0.49 -2.61
N LYS A 128 24.78 0.00 -3.17
CA LYS A 128 26.16 -0.23 -2.68
C LYS A 128 26.60 0.74 -1.56
N LYS A 129 25.68 1.26 -0.78
CA LYS A 129 25.96 2.16 0.34
C LYS A 129 25.58 1.49 1.65
N GLN A 130 26.12 1.98 2.76
CA GLN A 130 25.63 1.59 4.07
C GLN A 130 24.16 2.04 4.21
N LEU A 131 23.28 1.07 4.47
CA LEU A 131 21.85 1.30 4.64
C LEU A 131 21.48 1.13 6.11
N LEU A 132 20.43 1.81 6.52
CA LEU A 132 19.74 1.49 7.76
C LEU A 132 19.13 0.09 7.67
N GLN A 133 18.98 -0.56 8.82
CA GLN A 133 18.29 -1.84 8.91
C GLN A 133 16.81 -1.64 8.55
N HIS A 134 16.43 -2.03 7.34
CA HIS A 134 15.05 -1.89 6.88
C HIS A 134 14.09 -2.85 7.60
N GLU A 135 14.49 -4.11 7.74
CA GLU A 135 13.78 -5.09 8.59
C GLU A 135 14.31 -5.01 10.01
N GLN A 136 13.60 -4.27 10.87
CA GLN A 136 14.03 -4.12 12.25
C GLN A 136 14.00 -5.45 13.03
N CYS A 137 15.03 -5.69 13.84
CA CYS A 137 15.11 -6.85 14.73
C CYS A 137 14.44 -6.60 16.10
N ALA A 138 13.93 -5.40 16.34
CA ALA A 138 13.14 -5.06 17.52
C ALA A 138 11.66 -5.41 17.31
N SER A 139 10.88 -5.44 18.39
CA SER A 139 9.41 -5.58 18.29
C SER A 139 8.80 -4.45 17.47
N ARG A 140 7.69 -4.72 16.76
CA ARG A 140 7.09 -3.75 15.82
C ARG A 140 6.58 -2.46 16.44
N ASN A 141 6.33 -2.46 17.73
CA ASN A 141 5.93 -1.28 18.51
C ASN A 141 7.12 -0.46 19.03
N HIS A 142 8.37 -0.85 18.71
CA HIS A 142 9.58 -0.13 19.09
C HIS A 142 10.05 0.76 17.93
N PRO A 143 10.18 2.09 18.11
CA PRO A 143 10.77 2.98 17.11
C PRO A 143 12.25 2.65 16.92
N SER A 144 12.66 2.24 15.71
CA SER A 144 14.02 1.76 15.44
C SER A 144 14.94 2.80 14.82
N HIS A 145 14.39 3.89 14.25
CA HIS A 145 15.17 4.96 13.62
C HIS A 145 14.39 6.28 13.59
N PHE A 146 15.11 7.35 13.31
CA PHE A 146 14.52 8.69 13.17
C PHE A 146 14.14 8.95 11.71
N ILE A 147 13.12 9.77 11.53
CA ILE A 147 12.72 10.33 10.25
C ILE A 147 12.70 11.86 10.33
N THR A 148 12.89 12.53 9.21
CA THR A 148 12.67 13.97 9.08
C THR A 148 11.44 14.18 8.21
N ILE A 149 10.43 14.88 8.75
CA ILE A 149 9.22 15.23 8.01
C ILE A 149 9.41 16.62 7.43
N LYS A 150 9.19 16.76 6.13
CA LYS A 150 9.35 18.04 5.43
C LYS A 150 8.23 18.99 5.82
N GLU A 151 8.57 20.21 6.25
CA GLU A 151 7.62 21.28 6.55
C GLU A 151 6.75 21.63 5.33
N GLY A 152 5.49 22.00 5.61
CA GLY A 152 4.51 22.36 4.58
C GLY A 152 3.97 21.14 3.79
N THR A 153 4.16 19.93 4.30
CA THR A 153 3.50 18.72 3.77
C THR A 153 2.32 18.33 4.63
N ILE A 154 1.32 17.67 4.04
CA ILE A 154 0.16 17.14 4.77
C ILE A 154 0.60 16.28 5.96
N LEU A 155 1.61 15.43 5.79
CA LEU A 155 2.14 14.61 6.87
C LEU A 155 2.69 15.45 8.04
N TYR A 156 3.34 16.58 7.73
CA TYR A 156 3.85 17.49 8.77
C TYR A 156 2.71 18.16 9.55
N GLU A 157 1.62 18.50 8.87
CA GLU A 157 0.44 19.12 9.51
C GLU A 157 -0.36 18.12 10.37
N MET A 158 -0.22 16.82 10.12
CA MET A 158 -0.91 15.75 10.86
C MET A 158 -0.16 15.26 12.09
N MET A 159 1.14 15.60 12.24
CA MET A 159 2.02 15.16 13.35
C MET A 159 2.16 16.23 14.43
#